data_f62284d5e5fd8fc721ae6dd264fecb72
#
_entry.id   f62284d5e5fd8fc721ae6dd264fecb72
#
_cell.length_a   1.000
_cell.length_b   1.000
_cell.length_c   1.000
_cell.angle_alpha   90.00
_cell.angle_beta   90.00
_cell.angle_gamma   90.00
#
_symmetry.space_group_name_H-M   'P 1'
#
loop_
_entity.id
_entity.type
_entity.pdbx_description
1 polymer ?
#
loop_
_entity_poly.entity_id
_entity_poly.type
_entity_poly.pdbx_seq_one_letter_code
_entity_poly.pdbx_strand_id
1 'polypeptide(L)'
;MRVLQYHTDDTAEQQHDALLRLQDGHYDILHIYGCWQRQAWRMARLALKRGTRLVFSPQGQLEPWVIEENYWKDKLPKKLLYQRWIVSHAYAVIIQGKMEEECLKRLGWNPRLVIIRNPQITHSITQQEAARQLEHIYRMVMDSNQLELMKDDTRRMLKIFIKAGITRDTRWIEEDLTTIDKEEWRKLLCYAHQEHLTDTLLYGIRVLNYEAPDLDVSQIDYFLPPGYEAPTTIEQNIGSSFVSENQRLLATFRYLKKLWQHRRLAISHLVELDKELRFHYANEQQLCEDLQERHLLKLAARLMQLMADLTGLTEGFMLMEPLNDRVTRQMRKQIDNYLTI
;
A
#
# COMPACT_ATOMS: atom_id res chain seq x y z
N MET A 1 -17.80 -10.21 1.04
CA MET A 1 -16.58 -10.62 1.78
C MET A 1 -16.82 -11.98 2.42
N ARG A 2 -16.00 -12.99 2.09
CA ARG A 2 -16.10 -14.37 2.60
C ARG A 2 -14.89 -14.62 3.51
N VAL A 3 -15.16 -14.90 4.80
CA VAL A 3 -14.13 -15.14 5.83
C VAL A 3 -14.12 -16.60 6.22
N LEU A 4 -12.95 -17.24 6.18
CA LEU A 4 -12.72 -18.55 6.74
C LEU A 4 -12.04 -18.37 8.11
N GLN A 5 -12.65 -18.96 9.14
CA GLN A 5 -12.06 -19.00 10.49
C GLN A 5 -11.36 -20.33 10.71
N TYR A 6 -10.21 -20.30 11.36
CA TYR A 6 -9.43 -21.47 11.75
C TYR A 6 -8.97 -21.34 13.19
N HIS A 7 -9.35 -22.28 14.04
CA HIS A 7 -8.97 -22.30 15.44
C HIS A 7 -7.95 -23.41 15.72
N THR A 8 -6.90 -23.05 16.47
CA THR A 8 -5.84 -24.02 16.80
C THR A 8 -6.26 -25.07 17.83
N ASP A 9 -7.32 -24.80 18.57
CA ASP A 9 -7.92 -25.70 19.57
C ASP A 9 -9.05 -26.59 19.02
N ASP A 10 -9.43 -26.41 17.76
CA ASP A 10 -10.37 -27.29 17.08
C ASP A 10 -9.86 -28.73 16.98
N THR A 11 -10.80 -29.68 16.82
CA THR A 11 -10.47 -31.09 16.60
C THR A 11 -9.72 -31.26 15.25
N ALA A 12 -8.96 -32.35 15.13
CA ALA A 12 -8.23 -32.68 13.91
C ALA A 12 -9.15 -32.77 12.68
N GLU A 13 -10.38 -33.20 12.87
CA GLU A 13 -11.39 -33.31 11.82
C GLU A 13 -11.87 -31.92 11.37
N GLN A 14 -12.17 -31.01 12.30
CA GLN A 14 -12.55 -29.62 12.01
C GLN A 14 -11.42 -28.86 11.31
N GLN A 15 -10.19 -29.06 11.76
CA GLN A 15 -9.02 -28.45 11.11
C GLN A 15 -8.80 -28.99 9.69
N HIS A 16 -9.06 -30.28 9.47
CA HIS A 16 -8.98 -30.88 8.15
C HIS A 16 -10.09 -30.35 7.23
N ASP A 17 -11.32 -30.23 7.73
CA ASP A 17 -12.44 -29.63 6.98
C ASP A 17 -12.14 -28.17 6.59
N ALA A 18 -11.60 -27.37 7.52
CA ALA A 18 -11.18 -26.00 7.20
C ALA A 18 -10.11 -25.96 6.09
N LEU A 19 -9.17 -26.90 6.08
CA LEU A 19 -8.18 -27.01 5.01
C LEU A 19 -8.83 -27.34 3.65
N LEU A 20 -9.75 -28.29 3.61
CA LEU A 20 -10.49 -28.65 2.40
C LEU A 20 -11.30 -27.45 1.89
N ARG A 21 -12.04 -26.77 2.76
CA ARG A 21 -12.77 -25.55 2.41
C ARG A 21 -11.85 -24.49 1.80
N LEU A 22 -10.66 -24.28 2.36
CA LEU A 22 -9.70 -23.35 1.80
C LEU A 22 -9.16 -23.81 0.44
N GLN A 23 -9.02 -25.11 0.22
CA GLN A 23 -8.58 -25.68 -1.05
C GLN A 23 -9.65 -25.59 -2.15
N ASP A 24 -10.90 -25.81 -1.81
CA ASP A 24 -12.00 -25.90 -2.79
C ASP A 24 -12.73 -24.56 -2.97
N GLY A 25 -12.72 -23.71 -1.95
CA GLY A 25 -13.42 -22.44 -1.95
C GLY A 25 -12.54 -21.23 -2.26
N HIS A 26 -13.20 -20.13 -2.60
CA HIS A 26 -12.58 -18.81 -2.69
C HIS A 26 -12.96 -18.00 -1.45
N TYR A 27 -11.95 -17.57 -0.69
CA TYR A 27 -12.11 -16.77 0.51
C TYR A 27 -11.28 -15.50 0.40
N ASP A 28 -11.85 -14.39 0.87
CA ASP A 28 -11.17 -13.09 0.88
C ASP A 28 -10.20 -13.00 2.06
N ILE A 29 -10.61 -13.55 3.21
CA ILE A 29 -9.84 -13.52 4.46
C ILE A 29 -9.76 -14.92 5.08
N LEU A 30 -8.57 -15.30 5.54
CA LEU A 30 -8.35 -16.38 6.50
C LEU A 30 -8.02 -15.75 7.86
N HIS A 31 -8.87 -15.98 8.87
CA HIS A 31 -8.61 -15.57 10.24
C HIS A 31 -8.18 -16.76 11.08
N ILE A 32 -6.95 -16.73 11.59
CA ILE A 32 -6.38 -17.78 12.44
C ILE A 32 -6.45 -17.34 13.89
N TYR A 33 -7.02 -18.17 14.74
CA TYR A 33 -7.10 -18.02 16.18
C TYR A 33 -6.18 -19.02 16.87
N GLY A 34 -5.36 -18.50 17.82
CA GLY A 34 -4.40 -19.29 18.58
C GLY A 34 -3.03 -19.43 17.95
N CYS A 35 -2.10 -19.98 18.69
CA CYS A 35 -0.67 -20.04 18.37
C CYS A 35 -0.13 -21.47 18.33
N TRP A 36 1.16 -21.58 18.02
CA TRP A 36 2.03 -22.73 18.21
C TRP A 36 1.66 -24.01 17.43
N GLN A 37 0.86 -23.89 16.36
CA GLN A 37 0.43 -25.00 15.52
C GLN A 37 1.05 -24.95 14.12
N ARG A 38 1.70 -26.05 13.70
CA ARG A 38 2.27 -26.18 12.34
C ARG A 38 1.20 -26.16 11.25
N GLN A 39 0.01 -26.69 11.56
CA GLN A 39 -1.10 -26.71 10.60
C GLN A 39 -1.60 -25.31 10.28
N ALA A 40 -1.68 -24.40 11.28
CA ALA A 40 -2.01 -22.99 11.08
C ALA A 40 -1.04 -22.31 10.08
N TRP A 41 0.26 -22.64 10.16
CA TRP A 41 1.25 -22.15 9.20
C TRP A 41 1.01 -22.68 7.77
N ARG A 42 0.65 -23.95 7.62
CA ARG A 42 0.30 -24.52 6.30
C ARG A 42 -0.93 -23.82 5.72
N MET A 43 -1.96 -23.59 6.54
CA MET A 43 -3.16 -22.85 6.17
C MET A 43 -2.82 -21.42 5.72
N ALA A 44 -2.02 -20.69 6.50
CA ALA A 44 -1.61 -19.33 6.17
C ALA A 44 -0.84 -19.27 4.84
N ARG A 45 0.10 -20.20 4.60
CA ARG A 45 0.84 -20.26 3.33
C ARG A 45 -0.06 -20.57 2.13
N LEU A 46 -1.01 -21.45 2.30
CA LEU A 46 -1.96 -21.79 1.25
C LEU A 46 -2.86 -20.58 0.93
N ALA A 47 -3.38 -19.92 1.96
CA ALA A 47 -4.21 -18.74 1.82
C ALA A 47 -3.49 -17.63 1.03
N LEU A 48 -2.28 -17.27 1.45
CA LEU A 48 -1.49 -16.22 0.76
C LEU A 48 -1.16 -16.59 -0.70
N LYS A 49 -0.88 -17.86 -1.01
CA LYS A 49 -0.69 -18.31 -2.40
C LYS A 49 -1.94 -18.14 -3.27
N ARG A 50 -3.12 -18.11 -2.65
CA ARG A 50 -4.41 -17.95 -3.33
C ARG A 50 -4.92 -16.50 -3.35
N GLY A 51 -4.12 -15.56 -2.86
CA GLY A 51 -4.50 -14.15 -2.72
C GLY A 51 -5.46 -13.88 -1.56
N THR A 52 -5.73 -14.89 -0.70
CA THR A 52 -6.52 -14.73 0.52
C THR A 52 -5.71 -13.99 1.57
N ARG A 53 -6.27 -12.95 2.17
CA ARG A 53 -5.58 -12.14 3.17
C ARG A 53 -5.62 -12.79 4.55
N LEU A 54 -4.51 -12.69 5.28
CA LEU A 54 -4.35 -13.31 6.58
C LEU A 54 -4.64 -12.32 7.71
N VAL A 55 -5.52 -12.68 8.62
CA VAL A 55 -5.74 -12.03 9.92
C VAL A 55 -5.37 -13.02 11.01
N PHE A 56 -4.78 -12.55 12.09
CA PHE A 56 -4.28 -13.41 13.15
C PHE A 56 -4.69 -12.92 14.53
N SER A 57 -5.19 -13.82 15.39
CA SER A 57 -5.56 -13.55 16.80
C SER A 57 -4.84 -14.53 17.72
N PRO A 58 -3.82 -14.10 18.48
CA PRO A 58 -3.07 -14.99 19.35
C PRO A 58 -3.82 -15.43 20.61
N GLN A 59 -4.92 -14.76 20.99
CA GLN A 59 -5.76 -15.10 22.13
C GLN A 59 -5.02 -15.21 23.47
N GLY A 60 -4.12 -14.28 23.77
CA GLY A 60 -3.30 -14.29 24.98
C GLY A 60 -2.11 -15.25 24.97
N GLN A 61 -2.00 -16.12 23.96
CA GLN A 61 -0.93 -17.12 23.88
C GLN A 61 0.46 -16.54 23.55
N LEU A 62 0.54 -15.24 23.25
CA LEU A 62 1.80 -14.49 23.07
C LEU A 62 2.10 -13.58 24.29
N GLU A 63 1.43 -13.77 25.40
CA GLU A 63 1.77 -13.08 26.64
C GLU A 63 3.09 -13.60 27.25
N PRO A 64 3.86 -12.75 27.96
CA PRO A 64 5.21 -13.10 28.39
C PRO A 64 5.29 -14.41 29.17
N TRP A 65 4.44 -14.60 30.17
CA TRP A 65 4.44 -15.83 30.98
C TRP A 65 4.07 -17.08 30.17
N VAL A 66 3.20 -16.95 29.15
CA VAL A 66 2.85 -18.08 28.28
C VAL A 66 4.02 -18.43 27.37
N ILE A 67 4.77 -17.41 26.90
CA ILE A 67 5.96 -17.65 26.08
C ILE A 67 7.08 -18.30 26.90
N GLU A 68 7.28 -17.86 28.16
CA GLU A 68 8.35 -18.35 29.04
C GLU A 68 8.14 -19.79 29.47
N GLU A 69 6.89 -20.24 29.58
CA GLU A 69 6.58 -21.62 29.92
C GLU A 69 7.08 -22.59 28.86
N ASN A 70 7.96 -23.53 29.24
CA ASN A 70 8.61 -24.50 28.35
C ASN A 70 9.31 -23.89 27.12
N TYR A 71 9.81 -22.65 27.26
CA TYR A 71 10.34 -21.85 26.14
C TYR A 71 11.39 -22.59 25.30
N TRP A 72 12.44 -23.15 25.95
CA TRP A 72 13.58 -23.73 25.25
C TRP A 72 13.24 -25.02 24.52
N LYS A 73 12.39 -25.86 25.06
CA LYS A 73 12.09 -27.19 24.52
C LYS A 73 10.97 -27.18 23.50
N ASP A 74 9.95 -26.37 23.72
CA ASP A 74 8.72 -26.38 22.91
C ASP A 74 8.55 -25.10 22.06
N LYS A 75 8.58 -23.93 22.70
CA LYS A 75 8.16 -22.68 22.01
C LYS A 75 9.24 -22.04 21.15
N LEU A 76 10.52 -22.13 21.54
CA LEU A 76 11.61 -21.57 20.74
C LEU A 76 11.70 -22.17 19.32
N PRO A 77 11.67 -23.50 19.14
CA PRO A 77 11.65 -24.08 17.81
C PRO A 77 10.42 -23.64 17.00
N LYS A 78 9.23 -23.65 17.61
CA LYS A 78 7.98 -23.23 16.97
C LYS A 78 8.00 -21.74 16.58
N LYS A 79 8.56 -20.90 17.45
CA LYS A 79 8.77 -19.45 17.22
C LYS A 79 9.63 -19.21 15.98
N LEU A 80 10.78 -19.89 15.88
CA LEU A 80 11.71 -19.74 14.77
C LEU A 80 11.19 -20.33 13.47
N LEU A 81 10.54 -21.52 13.52
CA LEU A 81 10.12 -22.25 12.35
C LEU A 81 8.89 -21.65 11.66
N TYR A 82 7.89 -21.20 12.39
CA TYR A 82 6.63 -20.78 11.78
C TYR A 82 5.82 -19.70 12.49
N GLN A 83 5.89 -19.55 13.84
CA GLN A 83 5.01 -18.60 14.53
C GLN A 83 5.32 -17.15 14.15
N ARG A 84 6.60 -16.75 14.16
CA ARG A 84 7.03 -15.43 13.71
C ARG A 84 6.57 -15.15 12.28
N TRP A 85 6.67 -16.16 11.41
CA TRP A 85 6.28 -16.03 10.03
C TRP A 85 4.77 -15.73 9.88
N ILE A 86 3.90 -16.47 10.59
CA ILE A 86 2.44 -16.24 10.57
C ILE A 86 2.14 -14.80 10.99
N VAL A 87 2.68 -14.35 12.14
CA VAL A 87 2.42 -13.02 12.68
C VAL A 87 2.91 -11.93 11.72
N SER A 88 4.12 -12.07 11.18
CA SER A 88 4.71 -11.06 10.28
C SER A 88 4.00 -10.93 8.93
N HIS A 89 3.33 -11.98 8.46
CA HIS A 89 2.59 -11.98 7.19
C HIS A 89 1.10 -11.66 7.36
N ALA A 90 0.62 -11.49 8.59
CA ALA A 90 -0.76 -11.08 8.83
C ALA A 90 -0.97 -9.60 8.44
N TYR A 91 -2.08 -9.33 7.76
CA TYR A 91 -2.50 -7.95 7.47
C TYR A 91 -2.93 -7.19 8.73
N ALA A 92 -3.48 -7.90 9.70
CA ALA A 92 -3.76 -7.37 11.02
C ALA A 92 -3.56 -8.46 12.08
N VAL A 93 -3.11 -8.05 13.27
CA VAL A 93 -3.03 -8.90 14.45
C VAL A 93 -4.01 -8.37 15.48
N ILE A 94 -5.03 -9.16 15.79
CA ILE A 94 -6.08 -8.79 16.72
C ILE A 94 -5.73 -9.33 18.10
N ILE A 95 -5.57 -8.45 19.06
CA ILE A 95 -5.14 -8.73 20.44
C ILE A 95 -6.23 -8.35 21.44
N GLN A 96 -6.22 -8.95 22.60
CA GLN A 96 -7.28 -8.78 23.59
C GLN A 96 -6.98 -7.69 24.63
N GLY A 97 -5.71 -7.31 24.81
CA GLY A 97 -5.35 -6.35 25.84
C GLY A 97 -3.99 -5.70 25.67
N LYS A 98 -3.72 -4.71 26.53
CA LYS A 98 -2.48 -3.92 26.48
C LYS A 98 -1.21 -4.75 26.75
N MET A 99 -1.30 -5.77 27.59
CA MET A 99 -0.14 -6.60 27.94
C MET A 99 0.35 -7.40 26.71
N GLU A 100 -0.58 -7.98 25.98
CA GLU A 100 -0.28 -8.67 24.70
C GLU A 100 0.24 -7.69 23.65
N GLU A 101 -0.31 -6.45 23.62
CA GLU A 101 0.18 -5.37 22.75
C GLU A 101 1.64 -5.03 23.04
N GLU A 102 1.99 -4.79 24.30
CA GLU A 102 3.35 -4.47 24.71
C GLU A 102 4.34 -5.60 24.38
N CYS A 103 3.90 -6.85 24.56
CA CYS A 103 4.71 -8.01 24.19
C CYS A 103 4.98 -8.05 22.67
N LEU A 104 3.95 -7.90 21.85
CA LEU A 104 4.08 -7.91 20.40
C LEU A 104 4.87 -6.71 19.88
N LYS A 105 4.73 -5.53 20.48
CA LYS A 105 5.56 -4.36 20.19
C LYS A 105 7.04 -4.62 20.46
N ARG A 106 7.37 -5.26 21.60
CA ARG A 106 8.76 -5.67 21.91
C ARG A 106 9.30 -6.72 20.94
N LEU A 107 8.46 -7.65 20.50
CA LEU A 107 8.84 -8.66 19.51
C LEU A 107 9.07 -8.05 18.13
N GLY A 108 8.42 -6.93 17.81
CA GLY A 108 8.56 -6.25 16.51
C GLY A 108 8.16 -7.09 15.31
N TRP A 109 7.24 -8.05 15.47
CA TRP A 109 6.89 -8.98 14.40
C TRP A 109 5.87 -8.41 13.43
N ASN A 110 4.95 -7.58 13.92
CA ASN A 110 3.94 -6.92 13.10
C ASN A 110 3.54 -5.58 13.72
N PRO A 111 3.58 -4.47 12.99
CA PRO A 111 3.16 -3.16 13.49
C PRO A 111 1.63 -2.95 13.50
N ARG A 112 0.87 -3.80 12.80
CA ARG A 112 -0.58 -3.65 12.62
C ARG A 112 -1.34 -4.38 13.72
N LEU A 113 -1.22 -3.86 14.95
CA LEU A 113 -1.87 -4.40 16.15
C LEU A 113 -3.19 -3.66 16.38
N VAL A 114 -4.27 -4.41 16.58
CA VAL A 114 -5.59 -3.87 16.89
C VAL A 114 -6.15 -4.53 18.13
N ILE A 115 -6.60 -3.74 19.10
CA ILE A 115 -7.19 -4.26 20.33
C ILE A 115 -8.70 -4.43 20.14
N ILE A 116 -9.18 -5.67 20.21
CA ILE A 116 -10.60 -6.00 20.36
C ILE A 116 -10.74 -6.78 21.66
N ARG A 117 -11.36 -6.16 22.67
CA ARG A 117 -11.55 -6.80 23.97
C ARG A 117 -12.48 -7.99 23.88
N ASN A 118 -12.19 -9.05 24.60
CA ASN A 118 -13.07 -10.21 24.68
C ASN A 118 -14.29 -9.89 25.55
N PRO A 119 -15.52 -9.86 25.00
CA PRO A 119 -16.72 -9.52 25.76
C PRO A 119 -17.04 -10.53 26.87
N GLN A 120 -16.57 -11.78 26.78
CA GLN A 120 -16.77 -12.81 27.78
C GLN A 120 -15.88 -12.60 29.04
N ILE A 121 -14.72 -11.97 28.86
CA ILE A 121 -13.75 -11.76 29.95
C ILE A 121 -13.92 -10.39 30.58
N THR A 122 -14.04 -9.36 29.79
CA THR A 122 -13.94 -7.97 30.28
C THR A 122 -15.27 -7.33 30.61
N HIS A 123 -16.39 -7.84 30.12
CA HIS A 123 -17.73 -7.25 30.20
C HIS A 123 -17.79 -5.75 29.83
N SER A 124 -16.72 -5.19 29.27
CA SER A 124 -16.63 -3.76 28.92
C SER A 124 -17.21 -3.42 27.56
N ILE A 125 -17.46 -4.44 26.73
CA ILE A 125 -18.09 -4.33 25.43
C ILE A 125 -19.08 -5.48 25.25
N THR A 126 -20.12 -5.26 24.45
CA THR A 126 -21.07 -6.30 24.09
C THR A 126 -20.50 -7.21 22.99
N GLN A 127 -21.02 -8.43 22.89
CA GLN A 127 -20.66 -9.35 21.80
C GLN A 127 -20.95 -8.73 20.42
N GLN A 128 -22.05 -7.99 20.31
CA GLN A 128 -22.44 -7.32 19.07
C GLN A 128 -21.45 -6.22 18.69
N GLU A 129 -20.95 -5.48 19.67
CA GLU A 129 -19.96 -4.43 19.45
C GLU A 129 -18.58 -5.01 19.05
N ALA A 130 -18.15 -6.09 19.70
CA ALA A 130 -16.94 -6.81 19.29
C ALA A 130 -17.04 -7.35 17.86
N ALA A 131 -18.21 -7.87 17.47
CA ALA A 131 -18.46 -8.33 16.10
C ALA A 131 -18.40 -7.18 15.08
N ARG A 132 -18.95 -6.00 15.42
CA ARG A 132 -18.86 -4.81 14.55
C ARG A 132 -17.42 -4.32 14.39
N GLN A 133 -16.65 -4.29 15.49
CA GLN A 133 -15.23 -3.94 15.44
C GLN A 133 -14.44 -4.92 14.56
N LEU A 134 -14.71 -6.22 14.70
CA LEU A 134 -14.08 -7.25 13.88
C LEU A 134 -14.43 -7.09 12.39
N GLU A 135 -15.69 -6.82 12.08
CA GLU A 135 -16.13 -6.56 10.71
C GLU A 135 -15.44 -5.32 10.12
N HIS A 136 -15.31 -4.26 10.90
CA HIS A 136 -14.57 -3.06 10.49
C HIS A 136 -13.12 -3.39 10.16
N ILE A 137 -12.43 -4.17 11.02
CA ILE A 137 -11.04 -4.60 10.76
C ILE A 137 -10.95 -5.44 9.48
N TYR A 138 -11.89 -6.31 9.23
CA TYR A 138 -11.91 -7.07 7.98
C TYR A 138 -12.07 -6.16 6.76
N ARG A 139 -12.88 -5.11 6.84
CA ARG A 139 -12.99 -4.10 5.77
C ARG A 139 -11.67 -3.36 5.58
N MET A 140 -11.04 -2.89 6.66
CA MET A 140 -9.71 -2.26 6.60
C MET A 140 -8.67 -3.18 5.94
N VAL A 141 -8.66 -4.47 6.28
CA VAL A 141 -7.79 -5.46 5.65
C VAL A 141 -8.06 -5.56 4.15
N MET A 142 -9.34 -5.57 3.74
CA MET A 142 -9.72 -5.64 2.32
C MET A 142 -9.43 -4.34 1.57
N ASP A 143 -9.50 -3.19 2.21
CA ASP A 143 -9.19 -1.88 1.62
C ASP A 143 -7.68 -1.56 1.60
N SER A 144 -6.86 -2.37 2.28
CA SER A 144 -5.40 -2.20 2.31
C SER A 144 -4.76 -2.75 1.03
N ASN A 145 -3.69 -2.09 0.57
CA ASN A 145 -2.81 -2.59 -0.51
C ASN A 145 -3.55 -3.03 -1.78
N GLN A 146 -4.43 -2.17 -2.26
CA GLN A 146 -5.40 -2.50 -3.31
C GLN A 146 -4.77 -2.80 -4.67
N LEU A 147 -3.59 -2.26 -4.95
CA LEU A 147 -2.91 -2.51 -6.21
C LEU A 147 -2.67 -4.00 -6.48
N GLU A 148 -2.38 -4.78 -5.43
CA GLU A 148 -2.18 -6.23 -5.53
C GLU A 148 -3.46 -6.98 -5.94
N LEU A 149 -4.63 -6.41 -5.61
CA LEU A 149 -5.93 -7.03 -5.84
C LEU A 149 -6.65 -6.53 -7.10
N MET A 150 -6.13 -5.45 -7.73
CA MET A 150 -6.72 -4.91 -8.95
C MET A 150 -6.52 -5.87 -10.11
N LYS A 151 -7.53 -5.98 -10.97
CA LYS A 151 -7.41 -6.61 -12.30
C LYS A 151 -6.51 -5.76 -13.20
N ASP A 152 -5.90 -6.38 -14.19
CA ASP A 152 -5.01 -5.70 -15.13
C ASP A 152 -5.73 -4.57 -15.89
N ASP A 153 -6.99 -4.77 -16.26
CA ASP A 153 -7.82 -3.73 -16.89
C ASP A 153 -8.04 -2.53 -15.96
N THR A 154 -8.28 -2.77 -14.68
CA THR A 154 -8.43 -1.70 -13.68
C THR A 154 -7.13 -0.91 -13.51
N ARG A 155 -5.98 -1.57 -13.48
CA ARG A 155 -4.66 -0.91 -13.44
C ARG A 155 -4.41 -0.07 -14.69
N ARG A 156 -4.78 -0.60 -15.87
CA ARG A 156 -4.68 0.14 -17.13
C ARG A 156 -5.55 1.40 -17.08
N MET A 157 -6.81 1.27 -16.65
CA MET A 157 -7.72 2.41 -16.51
C MET A 157 -7.22 3.44 -15.49
N LEU A 158 -6.64 3.01 -14.36
CA LEU A 158 -6.00 3.89 -13.39
C LEU A 158 -4.94 4.79 -14.05
N LYS A 159 -4.07 4.23 -14.90
CA LYS A 159 -3.07 5.01 -15.64
C LYS A 159 -3.70 6.01 -16.59
N ILE A 160 -4.71 5.57 -17.35
CA ILE A 160 -5.42 6.44 -18.28
C ILE A 160 -6.02 7.62 -17.53
N PHE A 161 -6.69 7.40 -16.40
CA PHE A 161 -7.28 8.45 -15.60
C PHE A 161 -6.23 9.41 -15.03
N ILE A 162 -5.11 8.87 -14.51
CA ILE A 162 -4.01 9.71 -14.01
C ILE A 162 -3.41 10.53 -15.14
N LYS A 163 -3.13 9.92 -16.29
CA LYS A 163 -2.59 10.61 -17.48
C LYS A 163 -3.53 11.72 -17.94
N ALA A 164 -4.83 11.43 -18.07
CA ALA A 164 -5.83 12.43 -18.45
C ALA A 164 -5.94 13.56 -17.41
N GLY A 165 -5.83 13.23 -16.12
CA GLY A 165 -5.87 14.21 -15.03
C GLY A 165 -4.67 15.15 -15.01
N ILE A 166 -3.50 14.69 -15.45
CA ILE A 166 -2.27 15.49 -15.54
C ILE A 166 -2.26 16.32 -16.82
N THR A 167 -2.46 15.67 -17.97
CA THR A 167 -2.37 16.31 -19.29
C THR A 167 -3.52 17.27 -19.56
N ARG A 168 -4.65 17.08 -18.90
CA ARG A 168 -5.92 17.80 -19.16
C ARG A 168 -6.41 17.68 -20.60
N ASP A 169 -5.95 16.66 -21.31
CA ASP A 169 -6.18 16.46 -22.74
C ASP A 169 -6.44 14.97 -23.04
N THR A 170 -7.41 14.72 -23.91
CA THR A 170 -7.79 13.37 -24.34
C THR A 170 -7.03 12.91 -25.59
N ARG A 171 -6.40 13.83 -26.33
CA ARG A 171 -5.73 13.54 -27.62
C ARG A 171 -4.54 12.56 -27.49
N TRP A 172 -3.98 12.43 -26.29
CA TRP A 172 -2.84 11.55 -26.00
C TRP A 172 -3.25 10.18 -25.47
N ILE A 173 -4.57 9.88 -25.47
CA ILE A 173 -5.10 8.63 -24.99
C ILE A 173 -5.52 7.81 -26.21
N GLU A 174 -4.66 6.90 -26.59
CA GLU A 174 -4.86 5.97 -27.72
C GLU A 174 -5.57 4.68 -27.28
N GLU A 175 -5.80 4.51 -26.01
CA GLU A 175 -6.29 3.27 -25.41
C GLU A 175 -7.82 3.27 -25.28
N ASP A 176 -8.44 2.12 -25.53
CA ASP A 176 -9.88 1.95 -25.35
C ASP A 176 -10.26 1.96 -23.86
N LEU A 177 -11.30 2.74 -23.55
CA LEU A 177 -11.88 2.78 -22.21
C LEU A 177 -12.70 1.53 -21.97
N THR A 178 -12.35 0.76 -20.93
CA THR A 178 -13.11 -0.42 -20.50
C THR A 178 -14.04 -0.09 -19.34
N THR A 179 -15.16 -0.81 -19.25
CA THR A 179 -16.07 -0.68 -18.12
C THR A 179 -15.49 -1.33 -16.88
N ILE A 180 -15.47 -0.61 -15.77
CA ILE A 180 -14.98 -1.06 -14.48
C ILE A 180 -16.17 -1.39 -13.58
N ASP A 181 -16.20 -2.57 -12.97
CA ASP A 181 -17.25 -2.94 -12.02
C ASP A 181 -17.09 -2.18 -10.68
N LYS A 182 -18.16 -2.15 -9.88
CA LYS A 182 -18.23 -1.36 -8.64
C LYS A 182 -17.16 -1.79 -7.60
N GLU A 183 -16.81 -3.07 -7.56
CA GLU A 183 -15.76 -3.60 -6.66
C GLU A 183 -14.37 -3.10 -7.08
N GLU A 184 -14.07 -3.15 -8.36
CA GLU A 184 -12.81 -2.65 -8.92
C GLU A 184 -12.70 -1.13 -8.77
N TRP A 185 -13.81 -0.39 -8.90
CA TRP A 185 -13.85 1.04 -8.61
C TRP A 185 -13.46 1.36 -7.17
N ARG A 186 -13.95 0.57 -6.20
CA ARG A 186 -13.57 0.76 -4.81
C ARG A 186 -12.06 0.57 -4.63
N LYS A 187 -11.48 -0.46 -5.24
CA LYS A 187 -10.03 -0.71 -5.18
C LYS A 187 -9.23 0.46 -5.76
N LEU A 188 -9.66 0.97 -6.90
CA LEU A 188 -9.04 2.10 -7.57
C LEU A 188 -9.07 3.37 -6.72
N LEU A 189 -10.20 3.68 -6.09
CA LEU A 189 -10.35 4.83 -5.21
C LEU A 189 -9.55 4.69 -3.91
N CYS A 190 -9.53 3.51 -3.28
CA CYS A 190 -8.70 3.22 -2.11
C CYS A 190 -7.22 3.45 -2.44
N TYR A 191 -6.75 2.97 -3.59
CA TYR A 191 -5.38 3.18 -4.04
C TYR A 191 -5.08 4.67 -4.27
N ALA A 192 -5.94 5.36 -5.01
CA ALA A 192 -5.76 6.78 -5.29
C ALA A 192 -5.75 7.62 -3.99
N HIS A 193 -6.58 7.26 -3.02
CA HIS A 193 -6.58 7.90 -1.70
C HIS A 193 -5.26 7.65 -0.95
N GLN A 194 -4.79 6.40 -0.93
CA GLN A 194 -3.54 6.03 -0.28
C GLN A 194 -2.33 6.78 -0.87
N GLU A 195 -2.30 6.95 -2.19
CA GLU A 195 -1.19 7.59 -2.90
C GLU A 195 -1.37 9.10 -3.10
N HIS A 196 -2.37 9.72 -2.48
CA HIS A 196 -2.70 11.14 -2.65
C HIS A 196 -2.94 11.57 -4.10
N LEU A 197 -3.56 10.68 -4.89
CA LEU A 197 -3.88 10.90 -6.30
C LEU A 197 -5.37 11.15 -6.56
N THR A 198 -6.19 11.22 -5.52
CA THR A 198 -7.67 11.30 -5.64
C THR A 198 -8.09 12.46 -6.54
N ASP A 199 -7.58 13.67 -6.32
CA ASP A 199 -7.95 14.84 -7.12
C ASP A 199 -7.54 14.69 -8.58
N THR A 200 -6.34 14.15 -8.83
CA THR A 200 -5.84 13.91 -10.19
C THR A 200 -6.68 12.86 -10.90
N LEU A 201 -7.04 11.78 -10.20
CA LEU A 201 -7.91 10.73 -10.70
C LEU A 201 -9.30 11.27 -11.06
N LEU A 202 -9.96 11.96 -10.12
CA LEU A 202 -11.30 12.51 -10.32
C LEU A 202 -11.32 13.54 -11.46
N TYR A 203 -10.24 14.32 -11.61
CA TYR A 203 -10.12 15.25 -12.72
C TYR A 203 -9.98 14.50 -14.05
N GLY A 204 -9.17 13.44 -14.11
CA GLY A 204 -9.04 12.60 -15.31
C GLY A 204 -10.33 11.93 -15.74
N ILE A 205 -11.12 11.43 -14.78
CA ILE A 205 -12.45 10.88 -15.03
C ILE A 205 -13.37 11.92 -15.69
N ARG A 206 -13.33 13.17 -15.21
CA ARG A 206 -14.12 14.28 -15.81
C ARG A 206 -13.64 14.64 -17.21
N VAL A 207 -12.33 14.74 -17.42
CA VAL A 207 -11.73 15.03 -18.75
C VAL A 207 -12.15 14.00 -19.78
N LEU A 208 -12.23 12.72 -19.37
CA LEU A 208 -12.63 11.61 -20.24
C LEU A 208 -14.15 11.46 -20.37
N ASN A 209 -14.93 12.26 -19.63
CA ASN A 209 -16.39 12.12 -19.55
C ASN A 209 -16.80 10.67 -19.22
N TYR A 210 -16.05 9.99 -18.35
CA TYR A 210 -16.28 8.61 -17.99
C TYR A 210 -17.31 8.52 -16.85
N GLU A 211 -18.31 7.63 -17.00
CA GLU A 211 -19.33 7.40 -15.98
C GLU A 211 -18.76 6.57 -14.83
N ALA A 212 -18.40 7.23 -13.74
CA ALA A 212 -17.99 6.58 -12.50
C ALA A 212 -19.20 6.33 -11.60
N PRO A 213 -19.26 5.17 -10.90
CA PRO A 213 -20.31 4.94 -9.90
C PRO A 213 -20.15 5.92 -8.73
N ASP A 214 -21.26 6.31 -8.14
CA ASP A 214 -21.24 7.08 -6.89
C ASP A 214 -20.72 6.19 -5.75
N LEU A 215 -19.53 6.52 -5.26
CA LEU A 215 -18.85 5.83 -4.17
C LEU A 215 -18.45 6.83 -3.10
N ASP A 216 -18.89 6.59 -1.88
CA ASP A 216 -18.48 7.38 -0.72
C ASP A 216 -17.03 7.03 -0.34
N VAL A 217 -16.12 7.96 -0.63
CA VAL A 217 -14.69 7.85 -0.28
C VAL A 217 -14.40 8.31 1.15
N SER A 218 -15.36 8.94 1.84
CA SER A 218 -15.17 9.43 3.22
C SER A 218 -15.04 8.30 4.25
N GLN A 219 -15.49 7.09 3.91
CA GLN A 219 -15.46 5.91 4.78
C GLN A 219 -14.32 4.93 4.43
N ILE A 220 -13.36 5.34 3.62
CA ILE A 220 -12.21 4.51 3.29
C ILE A 220 -11.26 4.51 4.47
N ASP A 221 -11.03 3.31 5.03
CA ASP A 221 -10.06 3.06 6.10
C ASP A 221 -9.25 1.81 5.77
N TYR A 222 -7.91 1.86 5.96
CA TYR A 222 -7.00 0.80 5.56
C TYR A 222 -5.73 0.80 6.41
N PHE A 223 -5.05 -0.35 6.45
CA PHE A 223 -3.73 -0.45 7.05
C PHE A 223 -2.66 0.00 6.08
N LEU A 224 -1.78 0.87 6.54
CA LEU A 224 -0.58 1.24 5.77
C LEU A 224 0.42 0.06 5.72
N PRO A 225 1.17 -0.10 4.62
CA PRO A 225 2.25 -1.07 4.55
C PRO A 225 3.29 -0.83 5.66
N PRO A 226 3.93 -1.87 6.22
CA PRO A 226 4.96 -1.71 7.24
C PRO A 226 6.09 -0.79 6.74
N GLY A 227 6.39 0.25 7.53
CA GLY A 227 7.41 1.24 7.17
C GLY A 227 7.00 2.24 6.09
N TYR A 228 5.73 2.20 5.67
CA TYR A 228 5.17 3.21 4.78
C TYR A 228 4.95 4.51 5.56
N GLU A 229 5.48 5.59 5.02
CA GLU A 229 5.13 6.94 5.42
C GLU A 229 4.35 7.56 4.26
N ALA A 230 3.19 8.13 4.55
CA ALA A 230 2.40 8.79 3.53
C ALA A 230 3.25 9.82 2.78
N PRO A 231 3.21 9.86 1.44
CA PRO A 231 3.94 10.86 0.69
C PRO A 231 3.46 12.26 1.11
N THR A 232 4.40 13.11 1.45
CA THR A 232 4.14 14.52 1.73
C THR A 232 4.34 15.32 0.45
N THR A 233 3.57 16.39 0.24
CA THR A 233 3.71 17.21 -0.97
C THR A 233 5.10 17.82 -1.07
N ILE A 234 5.57 18.05 -2.29
CA ILE A 234 6.88 18.71 -2.53
C ILE A 234 6.88 20.07 -1.83
N GLU A 235 5.83 20.86 -2.00
CA GLU A 235 5.71 22.20 -1.43
C GLU A 235 5.83 22.23 0.09
N GLN A 236 5.21 21.27 0.80
CA GLN A 236 5.33 21.16 2.26
C GLN A 236 6.76 20.94 2.74
N ASN A 237 7.61 20.33 1.91
CA ASN A 237 8.99 19.99 2.28
C ASN A 237 10.03 21.00 1.84
N ILE A 238 9.84 21.68 0.70
CA ILE A 238 10.79 22.69 0.21
C ILE A 238 10.41 24.10 0.64
N GLY A 239 9.16 24.32 1.09
CA GLY A 239 8.63 25.65 1.41
C GLY A 239 8.19 26.41 0.16
N SER A 240 7.62 27.61 0.37
CA SER A 240 7.07 28.45 -0.70
C SER A 240 7.90 29.73 -1.00
N SER A 241 8.94 30.00 -0.22
CA SER A 241 9.69 31.27 -0.31
C SER A 241 10.93 31.11 -1.18
N PHE A 242 10.77 31.23 -2.50
CA PHE A 242 11.88 31.22 -3.47
C PHE A 242 11.95 32.54 -4.20
N VAL A 243 13.18 32.99 -4.49
CA VAL A 243 13.44 34.24 -5.24
C VAL A 243 13.22 34.03 -6.75
N SER A 244 13.40 32.79 -7.24
CA SER A 244 13.21 32.48 -8.65
C SER A 244 12.68 31.05 -8.82
N GLU A 245 12.05 30.78 -9.96
CA GLU A 245 11.54 29.47 -10.37
C GLU A 245 12.69 28.45 -10.48
N ASN A 246 13.86 28.87 -10.99
CA ASN A 246 15.05 27.99 -11.03
C ASN A 246 15.45 27.50 -9.64
N GLN A 247 15.41 28.36 -8.62
CA GLN A 247 15.72 27.97 -7.25
C GLN A 247 14.71 26.96 -6.70
N ARG A 248 13.43 27.16 -7.01
CA ARG A 248 12.36 26.26 -6.62
C ARG A 248 12.55 24.88 -7.26
N LEU A 249 12.71 24.80 -8.59
CA LEU A 249 12.97 23.55 -9.30
C LEU A 249 14.24 22.84 -8.80
N LEU A 250 15.30 23.61 -8.55
CA LEU A 250 16.53 23.05 -7.99
C LEU A 250 16.30 22.42 -6.59
N ALA A 251 15.50 23.09 -5.74
CA ALA A 251 15.13 22.56 -4.43
C ALA A 251 14.27 21.30 -4.58
N THR A 252 13.34 21.28 -5.53
CA THR A 252 12.52 20.10 -5.89
C THR A 252 13.40 18.92 -6.28
N PHE A 253 14.35 19.07 -7.19
CA PHE A 253 15.25 17.98 -7.58
C PHE A 253 16.13 17.48 -6.43
N ARG A 254 16.57 18.36 -5.53
CA ARG A 254 17.30 17.97 -4.32
C ARG A 254 16.44 17.13 -3.38
N TYR A 255 15.20 17.54 -3.20
CA TYR A 255 14.24 16.83 -2.37
C TYR A 255 13.93 15.44 -2.95
N LEU A 256 13.67 15.35 -4.26
CA LEU A 256 13.45 14.06 -4.95
C LEU A 256 14.68 13.14 -4.87
N LYS A 257 15.90 13.68 -4.91
CA LYS A 257 17.13 12.92 -4.65
C LYS A 257 17.13 12.30 -3.26
N LYS A 258 16.74 13.06 -2.25
CA LYS A 258 16.64 12.61 -0.87
C LYS A 258 15.57 11.50 -0.74
N LEU A 259 14.41 11.70 -1.34
CA LEU A 259 13.35 10.68 -1.36
C LEU A 259 13.82 9.37 -2.02
N TRP A 260 14.49 9.47 -3.17
CA TRP A 260 15.07 8.32 -3.84
C TRP A 260 16.07 7.56 -2.94
N GLN A 261 16.99 8.28 -2.30
CA GLN A 261 17.99 7.68 -1.41
C GLN A 261 17.38 6.97 -0.21
N HIS A 262 16.27 7.48 0.32
CA HIS A 262 15.54 6.88 1.43
C HIS A 262 14.44 5.89 1.01
N ARG A 263 14.35 5.57 -0.30
CA ARG A 263 13.31 4.68 -0.87
C ARG A 263 11.87 5.15 -0.62
N ARG A 264 11.65 6.46 -0.64
CA ARG A 264 10.36 7.13 -0.40
C ARG A 264 9.80 7.84 -1.64
N LEU A 265 10.44 7.68 -2.79
CA LEU A 265 9.97 8.29 -4.03
C LEU A 265 8.67 7.59 -4.46
N ALA A 266 7.57 8.34 -4.50
CA ALA A 266 6.24 7.87 -4.87
C ALA A 266 5.78 8.50 -6.19
N ILE A 267 4.75 7.92 -6.81
CA ILE A 267 4.18 8.45 -8.05
C ILE A 267 3.58 9.85 -7.89
N SER A 268 2.99 10.16 -6.73
CA SER A 268 2.47 11.50 -6.42
C SER A 268 3.52 12.61 -6.59
N HIS A 269 4.76 12.35 -6.19
CA HIS A 269 5.86 13.30 -6.39
C HIS A 269 6.18 13.53 -7.88
N LEU A 270 6.08 12.47 -8.71
CA LEU A 270 6.25 12.62 -10.16
C LEU A 270 5.10 13.41 -10.77
N VAL A 271 3.87 13.19 -10.30
CA VAL A 271 2.69 13.95 -10.72
C VAL A 271 2.82 15.43 -10.37
N GLU A 272 3.31 15.74 -9.17
CA GLU A 272 3.56 17.13 -8.76
C GLU A 272 4.65 17.77 -9.61
N LEU A 273 5.78 17.10 -9.83
CA LEU A 273 6.86 17.58 -10.68
C LEU A 273 6.40 17.75 -12.13
N ASP A 274 5.63 16.80 -12.69
CA ASP A 274 5.08 16.90 -14.04
C ASP A 274 4.21 18.15 -14.20
N LYS A 275 3.30 18.40 -13.24
CA LYS A 275 2.49 19.62 -13.22
C LYS A 275 3.35 20.88 -13.16
N GLU A 276 4.39 20.86 -12.33
CA GLU A 276 5.32 21.98 -12.22
C GLU A 276 6.04 22.25 -13.54
N LEU A 277 6.56 21.23 -14.21
CA LEU A 277 7.27 21.35 -15.49
C LEU A 277 6.39 21.83 -16.65
N ARG A 278 5.09 21.54 -16.64
CA ARG A 278 4.17 22.00 -17.68
C ARG A 278 3.86 23.49 -17.62
N PHE A 279 4.05 24.11 -16.48
CA PHE A 279 3.63 25.50 -16.21
C PHE A 279 4.76 26.40 -15.69
N HIS A 280 6.03 25.95 -15.70
CA HIS A 280 7.13 26.77 -15.21
C HIS A 280 7.54 27.86 -16.22
N TYR A 281 8.13 28.93 -15.69
CA TYR A 281 8.77 30.00 -16.43
C TYR A 281 10.28 30.05 -16.12
N ALA A 282 10.90 28.92 -15.86
CA ALA A 282 12.31 28.83 -15.52
C ALA A 282 13.21 29.12 -16.74
N ASN A 283 14.38 29.67 -16.49
CA ASN A 283 15.45 29.69 -17.49
C ASN A 283 16.09 28.29 -17.53
N GLU A 284 15.72 27.51 -18.54
CA GLU A 284 16.12 26.11 -18.68
C GLU A 284 17.64 25.95 -18.80
N GLN A 285 18.31 26.82 -19.58
CA GLN A 285 19.77 26.74 -19.74
C GLN A 285 20.48 26.95 -18.42
N GLN A 286 20.14 27.99 -17.69
CA GLN A 286 20.71 28.28 -16.38
C GLN A 286 20.39 27.18 -15.37
N LEU A 287 19.16 26.61 -15.41
CA LEU A 287 18.76 25.51 -14.55
C LEU A 287 19.59 24.23 -14.83
N CYS A 288 19.85 23.92 -16.10
CA CYS A 288 20.71 22.80 -16.48
C CYS A 288 22.14 22.97 -15.96
N GLU A 289 22.71 24.17 -16.06
CA GLU A 289 24.02 24.50 -15.51
C GLU A 289 24.04 24.31 -13.99
N ASP A 290 23.05 24.87 -13.27
CA ASP A 290 22.90 24.72 -11.81
C ASP A 290 22.74 23.24 -11.39
N LEU A 291 21.98 22.46 -12.15
CA LEU A 291 21.81 21.03 -11.92
C LEU A 291 23.12 20.26 -12.13
N GLN A 292 23.91 20.63 -13.14
CA GLN A 292 25.21 20.02 -13.42
C GLN A 292 26.22 20.32 -12.32
N GLU A 293 26.34 21.57 -11.88
CA GLU A 293 27.22 21.96 -10.78
C GLU A 293 26.94 21.18 -9.48
N ARG A 294 25.67 20.89 -9.23
CA ARG A 294 25.21 20.17 -8.02
C ARG A 294 25.08 18.66 -8.17
N HIS A 295 25.59 18.12 -9.26
CA HIS A 295 25.51 16.68 -9.57
C HIS A 295 24.08 16.11 -9.52
N LEU A 296 23.11 16.89 -10.02
CA LEU A 296 21.69 16.53 -10.10
C LEU A 296 21.23 16.23 -11.55
N LEU A 297 22.00 16.62 -12.56
CA LEU A 297 21.62 16.52 -13.97
C LEU A 297 21.21 15.09 -14.38
N LYS A 298 22.01 14.07 -14.01
CA LYS A 298 21.68 12.67 -14.29
C LYS A 298 20.41 12.20 -13.60
N LEU A 299 20.14 12.69 -12.38
CA LEU A 299 18.90 12.38 -11.68
C LEU A 299 17.71 13.03 -12.41
N ALA A 300 17.83 14.29 -12.78
CA ALA A 300 16.79 15.01 -13.52
C ALA A 300 16.47 14.31 -14.84
N ALA A 301 17.48 13.91 -15.63
CA ALA A 301 17.29 13.15 -16.87
C ALA A 301 16.58 11.80 -16.65
N ARG A 302 16.87 11.10 -15.55
CA ARG A 302 16.16 9.86 -15.17
C ARG A 302 14.71 10.12 -14.77
N LEU A 303 14.46 11.22 -14.07
CA LEU A 303 13.08 11.63 -13.73
C LEU A 303 12.29 12.02 -14.98
N MET A 304 12.91 12.68 -15.99
CA MET A 304 12.27 12.92 -17.28
C MET A 304 11.81 11.60 -17.92
N GLN A 305 12.67 10.57 -17.94
CA GLN A 305 12.31 9.25 -18.46
C GLN A 305 11.14 8.61 -17.67
N LEU A 306 11.20 8.66 -16.35
CA LEU A 306 10.13 8.09 -15.52
C LEU A 306 8.80 8.81 -15.73
N MET A 307 8.83 10.13 -15.88
CA MET A 307 7.62 10.92 -16.15
C MET A 307 7.10 10.67 -17.57
N ALA A 308 7.96 10.51 -18.57
CA ALA A 308 7.53 10.10 -19.91
C ALA A 308 6.75 8.77 -19.85
N ASP A 309 7.29 7.79 -19.11
CA ASP A 309 6.71 6.45 -19.01
C ASP A 309 5.43 6.41 -18.14
N LEU A 310 5.39 7.15 -17.04
CA LEU A 310 4.34 7.00 -16.01
C LEU A 310 3.26 8.08 -16.06
N THR A 311 3.62 9.32 -16.41
CA THR A 311 2.69 10.46 -16.42
C THR A 311 2.42 10.99 -17.82
N GLY A 312 3.17 10.52 -18.83
CA GLY A 312 3.03 10.96 -20.21
C GLY A 312 3.61 12.36 -20.44
N LEU A 313 4.70 12.72 -19.74
CA LEU A 313 5.43 13.96 -20.02
C LEU A 313 6.02 13.90 -21.44
N THR A 314 5.70 14.89 -22.27
CA THR A 314 6.19 14.97 -23.64
C THR A 314 7.47 15.79 -23.73
N GLU A 315 8.25 15.59 -24.81
CA GLU A 315 9.54 16.24 -25.02
C GLU A 315 9.49 17.78 -24.90
N GLY A 316 8.38 18.41 -25.29
CA GLY A 316 8.20 19.87 -25.20
C GLY A 316 8.16 20.44 -23.77
N PHE A 317 8.06 19.60 -22.74
CA PHE A 317 8.08 19.99 -21.34
C PHE A 317 9.29 19.41 -20.60
N MET A 318 10.18 18.69 -21.28
CA MET A 318 11.37 18.13 -20.68
C MET A 318 12.50 19.15 -20.64
N LEU A 319 13.13 19.29 -19.50
CA LEU A 319 14.28 20.21 -19.31
C LEU A 319 15.54 19.70 -20.02
N MET A 320 15.62 18.39 -20.30
CA MET A 320 16.78 17.73 -20.89
C MET A 320 16.39 16.38 -21.48
N GLU A 321 17.29 15.81 -22.28
CA GLU A 321 17.14 14.47 -22.85
C GLU A 321 16.92 13.41 -21.75
N PRO A 322 15.88 12.56 -21.88
CA PRO A 322 15.58 11.53 -20.89
C PRO A 322 16.65 10.43 -20.88
N LEU A 323 17.00 9.93 -19.69
CA LEU A 323 18.01 8.90 -19.50
C LEU A 323 17.39 7.59 -19.01
N ASN A 324 17.45 6.53 -19.81
CA ASN A 324 17.01 5.18 -19.45
C ASN A 324 18.21 4.26 -19.16
N ASP A 325 18.68 4.28 -17.93
CA ASP A 325 19.79 3.42 -17.48
C ASP A 325 19.35 2.39 -16.42
N ARG A 326 20.34 1.66 -15.87
CA ARG A 326 20.08 0.69 -14.79
C ARG A 326 19.44 1.35 -13.56
N VAL A 327 19.83 2.58 -13.25
CA VAL A 327 19.31 3.31 -12.08
C VAL A 327 17.88 3.77 -12.35
N THR A 328 17.54 4.24 -13.54
CA THR A 328 16.17 4.56 -13.95
C THR A 328 15.25 3.36 -13.73
N ARG A 329 15.67 2.17 -14.16
CA ARG A 329 14.93 0.92 -13.94
C ARG A 329 14.79 0.55 -12.46
N GLN A 330 15.78 0.86 -11.63
CA GLN A 330 15.68 0.66 -10.18
C GLN A 330 14.70 1.66 -9.53
N MET A 331 14.74 2.93 -9.96
CA MET A 331 13.77 3.95 -9.54
C MET A 331 12.37 3.55 -9.94
N ARG A 332 12.18 3.10 -11.17
CA ARG A 332 10.90 2.59 -11.65
C ARG A 332 10.39 1.44 -10.79
N LYS A 333 11.21 0.42 -10.51
CA LYS A 333 10.81 -0.68 -9.62
C LYS A 333 10.41 -0.22 -8.22
N GLN A 334 11.03 0.81 -7.70
CA GLN A 334 10.65 1.38 -6.42
C GLN A 334 9.25 2.02 -6.49
N ILE A 335 8.96 2.74 -7.57
CA ILE A 335 7.65 3.36 -7.82
C ILE A 335 6.64 2.30 -8.25
N ASP A 336 7.03 1.33 -9.07
CA ASP A 336 6.22 0.22 -9.59
C ASP A 336 5.80 -0.80 -8.53
N ASN A 337 6.42 -0.83 -7.36
CA ASN A 337 5.81 -1.52 -6.22
C ASN A 337 4.41 -0.96 -5.92
N TYR A 338 4.09 0.19 -6.50
CA TYR A 338 2.80 0.87 -6.45
C TYR A 338 2.02 0.85 -7.78
N LEU A 339 2.67 0.64 -8.92
CA LEU A 339 2.05 0.66 -10.26
C LEU A 339 2.61 -0.42 -11.21
N THR A 340 2.96 -1.62 -10.73
CA THR A 340 3.46 -2.68 -11.61
C THR A 340 2.45 -3.02 -12.69
N ILE A 341 2.84 -2.73 -13.90
CA ILE A 341 2.19 -3.21 -15.12
C ILE A 341 3.20 -4.00 -15.90
#